data_ac4df319038a5cc46cddab798cbbcda9
#
_entry.id   ac4df319038a5cc46cddab798cbbcda9
#
_cell.length_a   1.000
_cell.length_b   1.000
_cell.length_c   1.000
_cell.angle_alpha   90.00
_cell.angle_beta   90.00
_cell.angle_gamma   90.00
#
_symmetry.space_group_name_H-M   'P 1'
#
loop_
_entity.id
_entity.type
_entity.pdbx_description
1 polymer ?
#
loop_
_entity_poly.entity_id
_entity_poly.type
_entity_poly.pdbx_seq_one_letter_code
_entity_poly.pdbx_strand_id
1 'polypeptide(L)'
;WLTSEYIANGLADVAETGAFAQAVSMRLEAKGYGVSSGAIQGAIVTDNAQSILVVYLTWPDPDQIIPVAEAVADELIANSAAYYPQLENLEPAVRLLDDPVPMPLPPSLRAQLTGPVIKVGLALFTGVGLAFLWHYLDPTVHEAEELEDLGWEVVARIPRR
;
A
#
# COMPACT_ATOMS: atom_id res chain seq x y z
N TRP A 1 36.21 8.49 -7.39
CA TRP A 1 35.18 8.27 -6.35
C TRP A 1 34.03 9.28 -6.45
N LEU A 2 34.33 10.57 -6.37
CA LEU A 2 33.29 11.62 -6.52
C LEU A 2 32.56 11.55 -7.86
N THR A 3 33.26 11.17 -8.95
CA THR A 3 32.65 11.09 -10.27
C THR A 3 31.64 9.94 -10.38
N SER A 4 31.95 8.76 -9.82
CA SER A 4 31.05 7.61 -9.87
C SER A 4 29.80 7.78 -8.99
N GLU A 5 29.97 8.41 -7.83
CA GLU A 5 28.85 8.79 -6.95
C GLU A 5 27.94 9.83 -7.62
N TYR A 6 28.51 10.83 -8.29
CA TYR A 6 27.76 11.82 -9.04
C TYR A 6 26.96 11.22 -10.19
N ILE A 7 27.54 10.24 -10.91
CA ILE A 7 26.85 9.50 -11.97
C ILE A 7 25.73 8.65 -11.40
N ALA A 8 25.97 7.94 -10.30
CA ALA A 8 24.93 7.11 -9.66
C ALA A 8 23.72 7.97 -9.20
N ASN A 9 23.98 9.12 -8.60
CA ASN A 9 22.94 10.08 -8.25
C ASN A 9 22.15 10.57 -9.46
N GLY A 10 22.86 10.94 -10.52
CA GLY A 10 22.19 11.41 -11.72
C GLY A 10 21.38 10.32 -12.44
N LEU A 11 21.84 9.07 -12.45
CA LEU A 11 21.05 7.96 -12.96
C LEU A 11 19.85 7.63 -12.09
N ALA A 12 19.94 7.85 -10.77
CA ALA A 12 18.81 7.77 -9.85
C ALA A 12 17.73 8.79 -10.22
N ASP A 13 18.12 10.05 -10.40
CA ASP A 13 17.21 11.12 -10.82
C ASP A 13 16.57 10.81 -12.18
N VAL A 14 17.35 10.32 -13.14
CA VAL A 14 16.85 9.91 -14.47
C VAL A 14 15.82 8.81 -14.37
N ALA A 15 16.06 7.78 -13.56
CA ALA A 15 15.16 6.63 -13.42
C ALA A 15 13.76 7.01 -12.91
N GLU A 16 13.62 8.14 -12.20
CA GLU A 16 12.33 8.66 -11.73
C GLU A 16 11.63 9.59 -12.74
N THR A 17 12.25 9.86 -13.91
CA THR A 17 11.66 10.73 -14.92
C THR A 17 10.57 10.03 -15.75
N GLY A 18 9.61 10.82 -16.24
CA GLY A 18 8.60 10.34 -17.18
C GLY A 18 9.20 9.87 -18.52
N ALA A 19 10.33 10.47 -18.96
CA ALA A 19 11.03 10.06 -20.21
C ALA A 19 11.60 8.65 -20.08
N PHE A 20 12.23 8.33 -18.96
CA PHE A 20 12.72 6.99 -18.63
C PHE A 20 11.56 5.99 -18.55
N ALA A 21 10.51 6.32 -17.80
CA ALA A 21 9.32 5.48 -17.67
C ALA A 21 8.65 5.18 -19.04
N GLN A 22 8.66 6.16 -19.94
CA GLN A 22 8.17 5.97 -21.31
C GLN A 22 9.04 5.00 -22.11
N ALA A 23 10.37 5.09 -22.01
CA ALA A 23 11.29 4.17 -22.67
C ALA A 23 11.09 2.73 -22.17
N VAL A 24 10.96 2.55 -20.84
CA VAL A 24 10.66 1.25 -20.24
C VAL A 24 9.29 0.72 -20.70
N SER A 25 8.26 1.58 -20.77
CA SER A 25 6.93 1.20 -21.28
C SER A 25 6.98 0.67 -22.71
N MET A 26 7.69 1.35 -23.61
CA MET A 26 7.88 0.90 -25.00
C MET A 26 8.63 -0.43 -25.10
N ARG A 27 9.62 -0.65 -24.22
CA ARG A 27 10.36 -1.91 -24.15
C ARG A 27 9.48 -3.07 -23.66
N LEU A 28 8.59 -2.81 -22.69
CA LEU A 28 7.60 -3.77 -22.21
C LEU A 28 6.55 -4.09 -23.28
N GLU A 29 6.08 -3.08 -24.01
CA GLU A 29 5.13 -3.26 -25.10
C GLU A 29 5.71 -4.15 -26.22
N ALA A 30 6.98 -3.98 -26.55
CA ALA A 30 7.69 -4.86 -27.49
C ALA A 30 7.80 -6.32 -27.03
N LYS A 31 7.77 -6.55 -25.70
CA LYS A 31 7.73 -7.88 -25.07
C LYS A 31 6.28 -8.40 -24.87
N GLY A 32 5.24 -7.63 -25.26
CA GLY A 32 3.83 -8.00 -25.18
C GLY A 32 3.13 -7.59 -23.86
N TYR A 33 3.78 -6.77 -23.03
CA TYR A 33 3.20 -6.25 -21.79
C TYR A 33 2.70 -4.83 -22.00
N GLY A 34 1.37 -4.62 -21.94
CA GLY A 34 0.75 -3.30 -22.07
C GLY A 34 0.76 -2.50 -20.75
N VAL A 35 1.91 -1.94 -20.40
CA VAL A 35 2.09 -1.19 -19.14
C VAL A 35 2.24 0.29 -19.44
N SER A 36 1.45 1.15 -18.77
CA SER A 36 1.54 2.60 -18.98
C SER A 36 2.79 3.21 -18.31
N SER A 37 3.38 4.21 -18.96
CA SER A 37 4.53 4.94 -18.41
C SER A 37 4.26 5.58 -17.05
N GLY A 38 3.04 6.09 -16.82
CA GLY A 38 2.66 6.66 -15.51
C GLY A 38 2.64 5.63 -14.38
N ALA A 39 2.24 4.39 -14.66
CA ALA A 39 2.30 3.31 -13.68
C ALA A 39 3.75 2.94 -13.35
N ILE A 40 4.62 2.89 -14.35
CA ILE A 40 6.05 2.61 -14.17
C ILE A 40 6.70 3.72 -13.34
N GLN A 41 6.46 4.99 -13.68
CA GLN A 41 7.03 6.12 -12.96
C GLN A 41 6.61 6.13 -11.49
N GLY A 42 5.33 5.86 -11.20
CA GLY A 42 4.82 5.80 -9.83
C GLY A 42 5.27 4.57 -9.02
N ALA A 43 5.81 3.55 -9.70
CA ALA A 43 6.26 2.32 -9.10
C ALA A 43 7.75 2.31 -8.73
N ILE A 44 8.54 3.19 -9.35
CA ILE A 44 10.00 3.28 -9.15
C ILE A 44 10.30 4.25 -8.00
N VAL A 45 11.14 3.80 -7.09
CA VAL A 45 11.80 4.63 -6.08
C VAL A 45 13.27 4.28 -6.09
N THR A 46 14.12 5.30 -6.14
CA THR A 46 15.56 5.10 -6.20
C THR A 46 16.22 5.47 -4.87
N ASP A 47 17.31 4.82 -4.59
CA ASP A 47 18.25 5.17 -3.53
C ASP A 47 19.68 4.98 -4.05
N ASN A 48 20.64 5.60 -3.42
CA ASN A 48 22.03 5.44 -3.79
C ASN A 48 22.90 5.17 -2.56
N ALA A 49 23.76 4.19 -2.70
CA ALA A 49 24.80 3.88 -1.72
C ALA A 49 26.17 4.11 -2.38
N GLN A 50 26.69 5.32 -2.24
CA GLN A 50 27.93 5.76 -2.90
C GLN A 50 27.86 5.65 -4.43
N SER A 51 28.48 4.64 -5.03
CA SER A 51 28.52 4.41 -6.49
C SER A 51 27.53 3.34 -6.94
N ILE A 52 26.63 2.89 -6.06
CA ILE A 52 25.65 1.84 -6.34
C ILE A 52 24.28 2.51 -6.39
N LEU A 53 23.61 2.39 -7.52
CA LEU A 53 22.21 2.75 -7.67
C LEU A 53 21.35 1.56 -7.22
N VAL A 54 20.45 1.81 -6.28
CA VAL A 54 19.45 0.84 -5.83
C VAL A 54 18.08 1.29 -6.37
N VAL A 55 17.42 0.41 -7.09
CA VAL A 55 16.08 0.67 -7.62
C VAL A 55 15.08 -0.24 -6.92
N TYR A 56 14.14 0.37 -6.21
CA TYR A 56 12.99 -0.32 -5.62
C TYR A 56 11.81 -0.21 -6.56
N LEU A 57 11.21 -1.34 -6.87
CA LEU A 57 10.02 -1.41 -7.71
C LEU A 57 8.85 -1.98 -6.89
N THR A 58 7.75 -1.21 -6.81
CA THR A 58 6.51 -1.69 -6.19
C THR A 58 5.47 -1.95 -7.27
N TRP A 59 5.06 -3.22 -7.43
CA TRP A 59 4.14 -3.62 -8.49
C TRP A 59 2.98 -4.45 -7.93
N PRO A 60 1.73 -4.18 -8.37
CA PRO A 60 0.55 -4.87 -7.83
C PRO A 60 0.41 -6.31 -8.32
N ASP A 61 0.92 -6.63 -9.52
CA ASP A 61 0.81 -7.94 -10.14
C ASP A 61 2.12 -8.72 -9.98
N PRO A 62 2.13 -9.81 -9.19
CA PRO A 62 3.33 -10.60 -8.97
C PRO A 62 3.89 -11.27 -10.24
N ASP A 63 3.05 -11.52 -11.26
CA ASP A 63 3.48 -12.14 -12.51
C ASP A 63 4.17 -11.15 -13.44
N GLN A 64 3.95 -9.86 -13.26
CA GLN A 64 4.53 -8.79 -14.07
C GLN A 64 5.73 -8.12 -13.41
N ILE A 65 5.95 -8.28 -12.10
CA ILE A 65 7.01 -7.56 -11.37
C ILE A 65 8.41 -7.87 -11.92
N ILE A 66 8.69 -9.14 -12.26
CA ILE A 66 9.99 -9.55 -12.83
C ILE A 66 10.19 -8.95 -14.23
N PRO A 67 9.26 -9.13 -15.20
CA PRO A 67 9.38 -8.49 -16.52
C PRO A 67 9.56 -6.96 -16.45
N VAL A 68 8.87 -6.28 -15.52
CA VAL A 68 9.01 -4.83 -15.36
C VAL A 68 10.38 -4.48 -14.78
N ALA A 69 10.86 -5.19 -13.76
CA ALA A 69 12.18 -4.97 -13.15
C ALA A 69 13.32 -5.21 -14.16
N GLU A 70 13.23 -6.28 -14.97
CA GLU A 70 14.18 -6.56 -16.04
C GLU A 70 14.18 -5.45 -17.10
N ALA A 71 13.00 -4.95 -17.50
CA ALA A 71 12.91 -3.89 -18.48
C ALA A 71 13.52 -2.57 -17.96
N VAL A 72 13.37 -2.27 -16.67
CA VAL A 72 14.03 -1.13 -16.01
C VAL A 72 15.55 -1.30 -16.01
N ALA A 73 16.05 -2.47 -15.64
CA ALA A 73 17.49 -2.77 -15.65
C ALA A 73 18.07 -2.71 -17.06
N ASP A 74 17.40 -3.33 -18.03
CA ASP A 74 17.79 -3.32 -19.43
C ASP A 74 17.88 -1.89 -20.01
N GLU A 75 16.94 -1.01 -19.62
CA GLU A 75 16.94 0.38 -20.07
C GLU A 75 18.13 1.15 -19.48
N LEU A 76 18.39 1.00 -18.18
CA LEU A 76 19.55 1.63 -17.53
C LEU A 76 20.88 1.14 -18.10
N ILE A 77 21.01 -0.15 -18.41
CA ILE A 77 22.25 -0.72 -18.97
C ILE A 77 22.44 -0.29 -20.41
N ALA A 78 21.39 -0.42 -21.24
CA ALA A 78 21.51 -0.19 -22.68
C ALA A 78 21.60 1.29 -23.05
N ASN A 79 20.93 2.17 -22.32
CA ASN A 79 20.75 3.57 -22.68
C ASN A 79 21.35 4.58 -21.68
N SER A 80 22.19 4.12 -20.73
CA SER A 80 22.85 5.01 -19.78
C SER A 80 23.62 6.14 -20.43
N ALA A 81 24.29 5.90 -21.56
CA ALA A 81 25.03 6.90 -22.32
C ALA A 81 24.12 7.96 -22.99
N ALA A 82 22.87 7.59 -23.35
CA ALA A 82 21.91 8.54 -23.88
C ALA A 82 21.47 9.58 -22.82
N TYR A 83 21.41 9.18 -21.55
CA TYR A 83 21.10 10.06 -20.44
C TYR A 83 22.33 10.81 -19.92
N TYR A 84 23.52 10.17 -19.99
CA TYR A 84 24.80 10.71 -19.56
C TYR A 84 25.86 10.49 -20.65
N PRO A 85 26.07 11.45 -21.56
CA PRO A 85 27.05 11.34 -22.64
C PRO A 85 28.48 11.05 -22.18
N GLN A 86 28.80 11.38 -20.92
CA GLN A 86 30.12 11.08 -20.34
C GLN A 86 30.38 9.58 -20.21
N LEU A 87 29.34 8.74 -20.29
CA LEU A 87 29.41 7.28 -20.22
C LEU A 87 29.63 6.63 -21.60
N GLU A 88 29.57 7.38 -22.70
CA GLU A 88 29.63 6.87 -24.08
C GLU A 88 30.91 6.07 -24.38
N ASN A 89 32.01 6.38 -23.71
CA ASN A 89 33.29 5.68 -23.90
C ASN A 89 33.60 4.63 -22.83
N LEU A 90 32.62 4.34 -21.95
CA LEU A 90 32.74 3.36 -20.88
C LEU A 90 31.86 2.13 -21.18
N GLU A 91 32.46 1.00 -21.50
CA GLU A 91 31.73 -0.26 -21.71
C GLU A 91 32.22 -1.34 -20.74
N PRO A 92 31.33 -1.88 -19.90
CA PRO A 92 29.97 -1.45 -19.61
C PRO A 92 29.93 -0.24 -18.66
N ALA A 93 29.15 0.80 -19.02
CA ALA A 93 28.98 1.99 -18.20
C ALA A 93 28.18 1.72 -16.92
N VAL A 94 27.17 0.87 -17.03
CA VAL A 94 26.29 0.40 -15.95
C VAL A 94 26.24 -1.11 -15.99
N ARG A 95 26.29 -1.75 -14.83
CA ARG A 95 26.23 -3.20 -14.70
C ARG A 95 25.25 -3.59 -13.61
N LEU A 96 24.38 -4.56 -13.92
CA LEU A 96 23.53 -5.20 -12.92
C LEU A 96 24.42 -5.99 -11.94
N LEU A 97 24.26 -5.72 -10.66
CA LEU A 97 25.00 -6.40 -9.60
C LEU A 97 24.22 -7.59 -9.06
N ASP A 98 22.90 -7.40 -8.87
CA ASP A 98 21.99 -8.41 -8.33
C ASP A 98 20.77 -8.55 -9.23
N ASP A 99 20.32 -9.79 -9.45
CA ASP A 99 19.09 -10.07 -10.16
C ASP A 99 17.87 -9.57 -9.36
N PRO A 100 16.80 -9.09 -10.02
CA PRO A 100 15.60 -8.65 -9.33
C PRO A 100 14.93 -9.80 -8.59
N VAL A 101 14.79 -9.63 -7.27
CA VAL A 101 14.15 -10.61 -6.38
C VAL A 101 12.83 -10.04 -5.87
N PRO A 102 11.68 -10.65 -6.23
CA PRO A 102 10.39 -10.21 -5.72
C PRO A 102 10.25 -10.54 -4.24
N MET A 103 9.86 -9.55 -3.45
CA MET A 103 9.62 -9.71 -2.03
C MET A 103 8.19 -9.28 -1.68
N PRO A 104 7.38 -10.11 -1.00
CA PRO A 104 6.04 -9.71 -0.62
C PRO A 104 6.10 -8.55 0.37
N LEU A 105 5.43 -7.44 0.05
CA LEU A 105 5.26 -6.32 0.97
C LEU A 105 4.25 -6.69 2.06
N PRO A 106 4.57 -6.44 3.33
CA PRO A 106 3.61 -6.63 4.41
C PRO A 106 2.40 -5.72 4.17
N PRO A 107 1.16 -6.20 4.42
CA PRO A 107 -0.02 -5.38 4.25
C PRO A 107 0.06 -4.14 5.14
N SER A 108 -0.39 -3.00 4.64
CA SER A 108 -0.38 -1.75 5.40
C SER A 108 -1.17 -1.90 6.71
N LEU A 109 -0.77 -1.20 7.77
CA LEU A 109 -1.47 -1.19 9.06
C LEU A 109 -2.96 -0.88 8.90
N ARG A 110 -3.30 0.01 7.97
CA ARG A 110 -4.68 0.35 7.64
C ARG A 110 -5.45 -0.86 7.10
N ALA A 111 -4.85 -1.63 6.19
CA ALA A 111 -5.47 -2.85 5.66
C ALA A 111 -5.63 -3.92 6.73
N GLN A 112 -4.67 -4.05 7.65
CA GLN A 112 -4.73 -5.00 8.76
C GLN A 112 -5.81 -4.63 9.78
N LEU A 113 -6.01 -3.33 10.07
CA LEU A 113 -6.95 -2.86 11.09
C LEU A 113 -8.39 -2.73 10.58
N THR A 114 -8.61 -2.55 9.27
CA THR A 114 -9.96 -2.35 8.71
C THR A 114 -10.90 -3.51 9.07
N GLY A 115 -10.45 -4.74 8.93
CA GLY A 115 -11.26 -5.93 9.25
C GLY A 115 -11.68 -6.01 10.73
N PRO A 116 -10.76 -5.95 11.68
CA PRO A 116 -11.09 -5.92 13.11
C PRO A 116 -11.99 -4.76 13.52
N VAL A 117 -11.73 -3.54 13.03
CA VAL A 117 -12.54 -2.35 13.38
C VAL A 117 -13.99 -2.50 12.92
N ILE A 118 -14.23 -2.99 11.70
CA ILE A 118 -15.58 -3.23 11.20
C ILE A 118 -16.28 -4.30 12.05
N LYS A 119 -15.60 -5.38 12.42
CA LYS A 119 -16.18 -6.45 13.25
C LYS A 119 -16.56 -5.96 14.64
N VAL A 120 -15.70 -5.16 15.29
CA VAL A 120 -15.96 -4.56 16.60
C VAL A 120 -17.13 -3.58 16.51
N GLY A 121 -17.18 -2.73 15.50
CA GLY A 121 -18.28 -1.80 15.27
C GLY A 121 -19.62 -2.54 15.10
N LEU A 122 -19.64 -3.59 14.29
CA LEU A 122 -20.84 -4.39 14.07
C LEU A 122 -21.30 -5.12 15.35
N ALA A 123 -20.36 -5.70 16.10
CA ALA A 123 -20.66 -6.37 17.35
C ALA A 123 -21.26 -5.41 18.40
N LEU A 124 -20.69 -4.19 18.51
CA LEU A 124 -21.19 -3.15 19.40
C LEU A 124 -22.61 -2.72 19.00
N PHE A 125 -22.84 -2.49 17.72
CA PHE A 125 -24.16 -2.10 17.22
C PHE A 125 -25.21 -3.21 17.48
N THR A 126 -24.84 -4.46 17.22
CA THR A 126 -25.71 -5.61 17.50
C THR A 126 -25.97 -5.75 19.01
N GLY A 127 -24.95 -5.59 19.85
CA GLY A 127 -25.09 -5.66 21.31
C GLY A 127 -26.03 -4.59 21.86
N VAL A 128 -25.89 -3.35 21.41
CA VAL A 128 -26.80 -2.25 21.79
C VAL A 128 -28.22 -2.53 21.30
N GLY A 129 -28.39 -2.97 20.06
CA GLY A 129 -29.70 -3.33 19.51
C GLY A 129 -30.40 -4.43 20.32
N LEU A 130 -29.66 -5.47 20.70
CA LEU A 130 -30.18 -6.56 21.56
C LEU A 130 -30.54 -6.07 22.96
N ALA A 131 -29.75 -5.17 23.53
CA ALA A 131 -30.05 -4.59 24.84
C ALA A 131 -31.35 -3.79 24.82
N PHE A 132 -31.57 -2.96 23.77
CA PHE A 132 -32.85 -2.26 23.61
C PHE A 132 -34.02 -3.22 23.37
N LEU A 133 -33.83 -4.25 22.55
CA LEU A 133 -34.85 -5.25 22.31
C LEU A 133 -35.21 -6.00 23.56
N TRP A 134 -34.21 -6.39 24.36
CA TRP A 134 -34.43 -7.03 25.69
C TRP A 134 -35.21 -6.14 26.62
N HIS A 135 -34.81 -4.86 26.74
CA HIS A 135 -35.52 -3.87 27.57
C HIS A 135 -36.99 -3.68 27.13
N TYR A 136 -37.24 -3.64 25.84
CA TYR A 136 -38.59 -3.50 25.29
C TYR A 136 -39.47 -4.76 25.49
N LEU A 137 -38.87 -5.94 25.51
CA LEU A 137 -39.58 -7.22 25.70
C LEU A 137 -39.68 -7.63 27.18
N ASP A 138 -39.01 -6.91 28.09
CA ASP A 138 -39.04 -7.20 29.52
C ASP A 138 -40.37 -6.72 30.14
N PRO A 139 -41.27 -7.65 30.51
CA PRO A 139 -42.55 -7.29 31.10
C PRO A 139 -42.45 -6.92 32.60
N THR A 140 -41.21 -6.80 33.13
CA THR A 140 -40.97 -6.58 34.54
C THR A 140 -41.21 -5.12 34.89
N VAL A 141 -42.09 -4.86 35.83
CA VAL A 141 -42.32 -3.52 36.37
C VAL A 141 -41.14 -3.12 37.26
N HIS A 142 -40.43 -2.04 36.89
CA HIS A 142 -39.23 -1.60 37.59
C HIS A 142 -39.51 -0.44 38.55
N GLU A 143 -40.49 0.37 38.25
CA GLU A 143 -40.86 1.55 39.04
C GLU A 143 -42.34 1.54 39.46
N ALA A 144 -42.65 2.08 40.60
CA ALA A 144 -44.01 2.13 41.12
C ALA A 144 -44.94 3.03 40.28
N GLU A 145 -44.35 4.02 39.61
CA GLU A 145 -45.04 4.93 38.69
C GLU A 145 -45.60 4.22 37.45
N GLU A 146 -44.95 3.16 36.99
CA GLU A 146 -45.46 2.33 35.89
C GLU A 146 -46.75 1.58 36.25
N LEU A 147 -46.92 1.24 37.53
CA LEU A 147 -48.18 0.63 38.05
C LEU A 147 -49.29 1.64 38.17
N GLU A 148 -48.97 2.88 38.58
CA GLU A 148 -49.94 3.97 38.68
C GLU A 148 -50.47 4.37 37.27
N ASP A 149 -49.58 4.42 36.25
CA ASP A 149 -49.97 4.69 34.89
C ASP A 149 -50.87 3.59 34.27
N LEU A 150 -50.75 2.35 34.75
CA LEU A 150 -51.62 1.23 34.43
C LEU A 150 -52.92 1.22 35.21
N GLY A 151 -53.14 2.20 36.09
CA GLY A 151 -54.35 2.36 36.92
C GLY A 151 -54.38 1.51 38.21
N TRP A 152 -53.23 1.00 38.64
CA TRP A 152 -53.10 0.22 39.89
C TRP A 152 -52.55 1.09 40.99
N GLU A 153 -53.26 1.14 42.14
CA GLU A 153 -52.80 1.87 43.33
C GLU A 153 -51.69 1.09 44.05
N VAL A 154 -50.53 1.70 44.28
CA VAL A 154 -49.40 1.10 45.00
C VAL A 154 -49.63 1.21 46.50
N VAL A 155 -50.03 0.11 47.12
CA VAL A 155 -50.41 0.06 48.55
C VAL A 155 -49.21 0.03 49.51
N ALA A 156 -48.06 -0.53 49.07
CA ALA A 156 -46.82 -0.58 49.86
C ALA A 156 -45.56 -0.80 48.99
N ARG A 157 -44.44 -0.19 49.42
CA ARG A 157 -43.09 -0.44 48.86
C ARG A 157 -42.25 -1.23 49.85
N ILE A 158 -41.67 -2.34 49.43
CA ILE A 158 -40.71 -3.09 50.25
C ILE A 158 -39.30 -2.58 49.92
N PRO A 159 -38.60 -1.94 50.89
CA PRO A 159 -37.24 -1.43 50.61
C PRO A 159 -36.29 -2.59 50.38
N ARG A 160 -35.51 -2.53 49.27
CA ARG A 160 -34.38 -3.44 49.03
C ARG A 160 -33.31 -3.18 50.11
N ARG A 161 -32.88 -4.25 50.82
CA ARG A 161 -31.70 -4.22 51.71
C ARG A 161 -30.40 -4.31 50.91
#